data_5d7d2c4eb00670af39f74dfdac9925ba
#
_entry.id   5d7d2c4eb00670af39f74dfdac9925ba
#
_cell.length_a   1.000
_cell.length_b   1.000
_cell.length_c   1.000
_cell.angle_alpha   90.00
_cell.angle_beta   90.00
_cell.angle_gamma   90.00
#
_symmetry.space_group_name_H-M   'P 1'
#
loop_
_entity.id
_entity.type
_entity.pdbx_description
1 polymer ?
#
loop_
_entity_poly.entity_id
_entity_poly.type
_entity_poly.pdbx_seq_one_letter_code
_entity_poly.pdbx_strand_id
1 'polypeptide(L)'
;MSNEVTLQKINPLFMDKIYYLASCDTCRKIIKSLPNAEKLQFHDIRQNPVTAEELEEMHHLSGSYEALFSKKAQLYKSMGLKSKSLTEADFKKYLLEHYTFLSRPVFIIAGKIYIGNSQKNVNEVISVLK
;
A
#
# COMPACT_ATOMS: atom_id res chain seq x y z
N MET A 1 -17.61 5.25 -26.88
CA MET A 1 -18.45 4.45 -26.35
C MET A 1 -17.82 3.23 -25.75
N SER A 2 -18.06 2.02 -26.20
CA SER A 2 -17.46 0.85 -25.57
C SER A 2 -15.94 0.90 -25.56
N ASN A 3 -15.31 1.54 -26.55
CA ASN A 3 -13.85 1.65 -26.61
C ASN A 3 -13.28 2.47 -25.46
N GLU A 4 -13.95 3.54 -25.08
CA GLU A 4 -13.49 4.37 -23.96
C GLU A 4 -13.55 3.61 -22.66
N VAL A 5 -14.61 2.86 -22.44
CA VAL A 5 -14.76 2.05 -21.23
C VAL A 5 -13.69 0.97 -21.18
N THR A 6 -13.39 0.34 -22.32
CA THR A 6 -12.35 -0.68 -22.40
C THR A 6 -10.97 -0.10 -22.08
N LEU A 7 -10.67 1.09 -22.64
CA LEU A 7 -9.38 1.74 -22.38
C LEU A 7 -9.23 2.10 -20.91
N GLN A 8 -10.29 2.57 -20.25
CA GLN A 8 -10.24 2.87 -18.84
C GLN A 8 -9.96 1.63 -17.99
N LYS A 9 -10.56 0.49 -18.38
CA LYS A 9 -10.36 -0.76 -17.65
C LYS A 9 -8.93 -1.27 -17.73
N ILE A 10 -8.23 -1.01 -18.82
CA ILE A 10 -6.85 -1.47 -18.99
C ILE A 10 -5.82 -0.41 -18.59
N ASN A 11 -6.26 0.80 -18.26
CA ASN A 11 -5.35 1.85 -17.82
C ASN A 11 -4.91 1.56 -16.37
N PRO A 12 -3.60 1.35 -16.12
CA PRO A 12 -3.12 1.02 -14.78
C PRO A 12 -3.50 2.02 -13.70
N LEU A 13 -3.71 3.29 -14.06
CA LEU A 13 -4.10 4.32 -13.10
C LEU A 13 -5.48 4.09 -12.50
N PHE A 14 -6.35 3.34 -13.20
CA PHE A 14 -7.71 3.07 -12.75
C PHE A 14 -7.91 1.64 -12.26
N MET A 15 -6.85 0.83 -12.26
CA MET A 15 -6.94 -0.55 -11.77
C MET A 15 -6.83 -0.58 -10.25
N ASP A 16 -7.58 -1.49 -9.65
CA ASP A 16 -7.43 -1.78 -8.22
C ASP A 16 -6.09 -2.46 -7.99
N LYS A 17 -5.42 -2.09 -6.91
CA LYS A 17 -4.04 -2.49 -6.66
C LYS A 17 -3.83 -2.95 -5.23
N ILE A 18 -2.84 -3.83 -5.07
CA ILE A 18 -2.30 -4.18 -3.76
C ILE A 18 -0.78 -4.02 -3.80
N TYR A 19 -0.24 -3.30 -2.83
CA TYR A 19 1.21 -3.21 -2.59
C TYR A 19 1.53 -4.11 -1.41
N TYR A 20 2.33 -5.13 -1.65
CA TYR A 20 2.55 -6.17 -0.67
C TYR A 20 4.01 -6.62 -0.68
N LEU A 21 4.36 -7.47 0.28
CA LEU A 21 5.68 -8.07 0.37
C LEU A 21 5.51 -9.59 0.30
N ALA A 22 6.00 -10.20 -0.77
CA ALA A 22 5.82 -11.63 -1.01
C ALA A 22 6.45 -12.50 0.08
N SER A 23 7.52 -12.02 0.71
CA SER A 23 8.18 -12.73 1.80
C SER A 23 7.51 -12.55 3.16
N CYS A 24 6.47 -11.73 3.25
CA CYS A 24 5.77 -11.45 4.50
C CYS A 24 4.63 -12.46 4.71
N ASP A 25 4.71 -13.26 5.79
CA ASP A 25 3.69 -14.26 6.10
C ASP A 25 2.31 -13.63 6.29
N THR A 26 2.26 -12.49 6.96
CA THR A 26 1.02 -11.77 7.20
C THR A 26 0.36 -11.35 5.88
N CYS A 27 1.13 -10.81 4.94
CA CYS A 27 0.62 -10.47 3.61
C CYS A 27 0.05 -11.69 2.90
N ARG A 28 0.79 -12.81 2.93
CA ARG A 28 0.33 -14.04 2.26
C ARG A 28 -0.98 -14.55 2.83
N LYS A 29 -1.13 -14.52 4.15
CA LYS A 29 -2.36 -14.96 4.81
C LYS A 29 -3.54 -14.05 4.44
N ILE A 30 -3.31 -12.75 4.42
CA ILE A 30 -4.35 -11.78 4.05
C ILE A 30 -4.80 -12.04 2.61
N ILE A 31 -3.85 -12.16 1.68
CA ILE A 31 -4.17 -12.37 0.26
C ILE A 31 -5.01 -13.64 0.07
N LYS A 32 -4.70 -14.71 0.79
CA LYS A 32 -5.47 -15.96 0.71
C LYS A 32 -6.91 -15.79 1.17
N SER A 33 -7.17 -14.82 2.05
CA SER A 33 -8.52 -14.59 2.58
C SER A 33 -9.37 -13.70 1.68
N LEU A 34 -8.79 -13.09 0.64
CA LEU A 34 -9.50 -12.10 -0.16
C LEU A 34 -10.37 -12.76 -1.23
N PRO A 35 -11.66 -12.36 -1.32
CA PRO A 35 -12.49 -12.76 -2.45
C PRO A 35 -12.06 -11.95 -3.69
N ASN A 36 -12.13 -12.57 -4.86
CA ASN A 36 -11.87 -11.88 -6.13
C ASN A 36 -10.49 -11.21 -6.21
N ALA A 37 -9.49 -11.75 -5.51
CA ALA A 37 -8.14 -11.19 -5.50
C ALA A 37 -7.51 -11.11 -6.88
N GLU A 38 -7.95 -11.94 -7.81
CA GLU A 38 -7.45 -11.95 -9.19
C GLU A 38 -7.74 -10.65 -9.94
N LYS A 39 -8.67 -9.84 -9.42
CA LYS A 39 -9.00 -8.53 -10.01
C LYS A 39 -8.02 -7.44 -9.61
N LEU A 40 -7.16 -7.71 -8.63
CA LEU A 40 -6.18 -6.75 -8.15
C LEU A 40 -4.89 -6.84 -8.97
N GLN A 41 -4.26 -5.69 -9.20
CA GLN A 41 -2.90 -5.65 -9.73
C GLN A 41 -1.94 -5.77 -8.56
N PHE A 42 -1.06 -6.79 -8.60
CA PHE A 42 -0.15 -7.10 -7.49
C PHE A 42 1.21 -6.44 -7.70
N HIS A 43 1.64 -5.66 -6.70
CA HIS A 43 2.96 -5.03 -6.68
C HIS A 43 3.75 -5.54 -5.48
N ASP A 44 4.78 -6.35 -5.75
CA ASP A 44 5.73 -6.76 -4.71
C ASP A 44 6.74 -5.62 -4.52
N ILE A 45 6.65 -4.94 -3.39
CA ILE A 45 7.42 -3.72 -3.15
C ILE A 45 8.92 -3.96 -2.98
N ARG A 46 9.34 -5.20 -2.75
CA ARG A 46 10.77 -5.52 -2.68
C ARG A 46 11.37 -5.59 -4.07
N GLN A 47 10.67 -6.24 -5.02
CA GLN A 47 11.15 -6.36 -6.39
C GLN A 47 10.92 -5.08 -7.18
N ASN A 48 9.82 -4.41 -6.91
CA ASN A 48 9.45 -3.15 -7.56
C ASN A 48 9.19 -2.11 -6.49
N PRO A 49 10.25 -1.43 -6.00
CA PRO A 49 10.08 -0.41 -4.97
C PRO A 49 9.08 0.64 -5.38
N VAL A 50 8.32 1.13 -4.40
CA VAL A 50 7.32 2.16 -4.64
C VAL A 50 7.99 3.38 -5.24
N THR A 51 7.48 3.84 -6.38
CA THR A 51 7.99 5.03 -7.05
C THR A 51 7.49 6.29 -6.37
N ALA A 52 8.14 7.41 -6.67
CA ALA A 52 7.68 8.71 -6.14
C ALA A 52 6.23 8.99 -6.57
N GLU A 53 5.87 8.64 -7.81
CA GLU A 53 4.52 8.84 -8.32
C GLU A 53 3.50 7.97 -7.59
N GLU A 54 3.84 6.71 -7.35
CA GLU A 54 2.97 5.80 -6.60
C GLU A 54 2.80 6.28 -5.16
N LEU A 55 3.86 6.77 -4.55
CA LEU A 55 3.79 7.31 -3.19
C LEU A 55 2.93 8.57 -3.13
N GLU A 56 3.01 9.43 -4.15
CA GLU A 56 2.15 10.61 -4.24
C GLU A 56 0.67 10.23 -4.34
N GLU A 57 0.35 9.20 -5.11
CA GLU A 57 -1.02 8.69 -5.18
C GLU A 57 -1.49 8.23 -3.80
N MET A 58 -0.67 7.46 -3.10
CA MET A 58 -0.99 7.00 -1.74
C MET A 58 -1.18 8.17 -0.79
N HIS A 59 -0.32 9.18 -0.88
CA HIS A 59 -0.41 10.37 -0.04
C HIS A 59 -1.68 11.16 -0.33
N HIS A 60 -2.02 11.33 -1.59
CA HIS A 60 -3.24 12.04 -1.99
C HIS A 60 -4.48 11.37 -1.40
N LEU A 61 -4.52 10.04 -1.42
CA LEU A 61 -5.67 9.28 -0.93
C LEU A 61 -5.70 9.18 0.60
N SER A 62 -4.54 9.14 1.26
CA SER A 62 -4.47 8.97 2.72
C SER A 62 -4.38 10.29 3.47
N GLY A 63 -3.89 11.34 2.82
CA GLY A 63 -3.70 12.66 3.43
C GLY A 63 -2.46 12.77 4.31
N SER A 64 -1.66 11.71 4.45
CA SER A 64 -0.52 11.73 5.37
C SER A 64 0.51 10.69 5.00
N TYR A 65 1.80 11.08 4.95
CA TYR A 65 2.90 10.13 4.81
C TYR A 65 3.06 9.30 6.07
N GLU A 66 2.82 9.90 7.24
CA GLU A 66 2.89 9.16 8.51
C GLU A 66 1.90 8.00 8.52
N ALA A 67 0.71 8.18 7.95
CA ALA A 67 -0.29 7.12 7.87
C ALA A 67 0.18 5.91 7.08
N LEU A 68 1.11 6.11 6.14
CA LEU A 68 1.69 5.06 5.32
C LEU A 68 2.89 4.39 5.96
N PHE A 69 3.45 5.00 7.01
CA PHE A 69 4.74 4.62 7.59
C PHE A 69 4.57 3.61 8.72
N SER A 70 5.37 2.53 8.68
CA SER A 70 5.33 1.49 9.71
C SER A 70 6.35 1.78 10.81
N LYS A 71 5.87 2.13 11.99
CA LYS A 71 6.71 2.30 13.18
C LYS A 71 7.10 0.96 13.81
N LYS A 72 6.59 -0.15 13.27
CA LYS A 72 6.98 -1.50 13.67
C LYS A 72 8.17 -2.03 12.88
N ALA A 73 8.60 -1.32 11.84
CA ALA A 73 9.72 -1.73 11.00
C ALA A 73 11.00 -1.87 11.80
N GLN A 74 11.79 -2.88 11.48
CA GLN A 74 13.06 -3.13 12.14
C GLN A 74 14.00 -1.92 12.04
N LEU A 75 14.07 -1.31 10.85
CA LEU A 75 14.90 -0.14 10.63
C LEU A 75 14.47 1.06 11.46
N TYR A 76 13.17 1.21 11.74
CA TYR A 76 12.69 2.28 12.60
C TYR A 76 13.35 2.21 13.97
N LYS A 77 13.46 1.00 14.50
CA LYS A 77 14.10 0.76 15.81
C LYS A 77 15.61 0.89 15.71
N SER A 78 16.24 0.25 14.74
CA SER A 78 17.70 0.23 14.61
C SER A 78 18.28 1.60 14.27
N MET A 79 17.55 2.46 13.59
CA MET A 79 17.98 3.83 13.28
C MET A 79 17.65 4.83 14.39
N GLY A 80 17.01 4.37 15.48
CA GLY A 80 16.65 5.25 16.59
C GLY A 80 15.62 6.31 16.25
N LEU A 81 14.78 6.06 15.28
CA LEU A 81 13.82 7.06 14.79
C LEU A 81 12.74 7.39 15.81
N LYS A 82 12.46 6.47 16.74
CA LYS A 82 11.46 6.68 17.77
C LYS A 82 11.78 7.91 18.66
N SER A 83 13.06 8.18 18.87
CA SER A 83 13.49 9.30 19.71
C SER A 83 13.56 10.62 18.93
N LYS A 84 13.25 10.62 17.65
CA LYS A 84 13.28 11.81 16.80
C LYS A 84 11.88 12.30 16.52
N SER A 85 11.74 13.63 16.37
CA SER A 85 10.47 14.24 15.95
C SER A 85 10.46 14.27 14.43
N LEU A 86 9.83 13.27 13.81
CA LEU A 86 9.80 13.15 12.37
C LEU A 86 8.68 14.03 11.78
N THR A 87 9.00 14.72 10.70
CA THR A 87 8.04 15.53 9.93
C THR A 87 7.49 14.71 8.78
N GLU A 88 6.44 15.22 8.12
CA GLU A 88 5.91 14.58 6.91
C GLU A 88 6.99 14.43 5.82
N ALA A 89 7.86 15.42 5.68
CA ALA A 89 8.98 15.34 4.75
C ALA A 89 9.93 14.19 5.09
N ASP A 90 10.17 13.97 6.40
CA ASP A 90 11.00 12.87 6.86
C ASP A 90 10.36 11.53 6.55
N PHE A 91 9.06 11.36 6.82
CA PHE A 91 8.36 10.12 6.50
C PHE A 91 8.40 9.83 5.01
N LYS A 92 8.17 10.84 4.17
CA LYS A 92 8.26 10.69 2.72
C LYS A 92 9.65 10.18 2.30
N LYS A 93 10.69 10.80 2.84
CA LYS A 93 12.08 10.44 2.51
C LYS A 93 12.35 8.98 2.85
N TYR A 94 12.00 8.54 4.07
CA TYR A 94 12.24 7.16 4.48
C TYR A 94 11.41 6.17 3.68
N LEU A 95 10.16 6.50 3.36
CA LEU A 95 9.32 5.64 2.54
C LEU A 95 9.92 5.39 1.16
N LEU A 96 10.61 6.38 0.60
CA LEU A 96 11.27 6.23 -0.70
C LEU A 96 12.62 5.52 -0.59
N GLU A 97 13.26 5.56 0.58
CA GLU A 97 14.57 4.97 0.76
C GLU A 97 14.54 3.46 0.97
N HIS A 98 13.51 2.94 1.66
CA HIS A 98 13.49 1.52 1.98
C HIS A 98 12.07 0.96 2.06
N TYR A 99 11.87 -0.17 1.37
CA TYR A 99 10.53 -0.78 1.25
C TYR A 99 9.93 -1.21 2.60
N THR A 100 10.76 -1.51 3.61
CA THR A 100 10.25 -1.98 4.90
C THR A 100 9.52 -0.91 5.70
N PHE A 101 9.70 0.36 5.35
CA PHE A 101 9.01 1.45 6.04
C PHE A 101 7.53 1.57 5.65
N LEU A 102 7.14 1.02 4.50
CA LEU A 102 5.73 1.06 4.11
C LEU A 102 4.92 0.08 4.95
N SER A 103 3.82 0.57 5.53
CA SER A 103 2.83 -0.31 6.15
C SER A 103 2.23 -1.21 5.09
N ARG A 104 2.13 -2.50 5.34
CA ARG A 104 1.67 -3.44 4.31
C ARG A 104 0.70 -4.45 4.89
N PRO A 105 -0.21 -4.89 4.00
CA PRO A 105 -0.38 -4.44 2.63
C PRO A 105 -1.06 -3.08 2.51
N VAL A 106 -0.89 -2.41 1.39
CA VAL A 106 -1.64 -1.21 1.03
C VAL A 106 -2.52 -1.56 -0.16
N PHE A 107 -3.81 -1.28 -0.05
CA PHE A 107 -4.76 -1.51 -1.13
C PHE A 107 -5.29 -0.18 -1.64
N ILE A 108 -5.43 -0.07 -2.95
CA ILE A 108 -6.16 1.04 -3.58
C ILE A 108 -7.28 0.39 -4.39
N ILE A 109 -8.52 0.58 -3.95
CA ILE A 109 -9.70 -0.06 -4.53
C ILE A 109 -10.77 0.99 -4.74
N ALA A 110 -11.23 1.12 -5.96
CA ALA A 110 -12.28 2.08 -6.34
C ALA A 110 -11.95 3.51 -5.87
N GLY A 111 -10.69 3.90 -5.98
CA GLY A 111 -10.25 5.24 -5.60
C GLY A 111 -10.09 5.48 -4.10
N LYS A 112 -10.18 4.43 -3.29
CA LYS A 112 -9.98 4.50 -1.85
C LYS A 112 -8.76 3.72 -1.43
N ILE A 113 -8.06 4.20 -0.39
CA ILE A 113 -6.86 3.54 0.13
C ILE A 113 -7.18 2.82 1.44
N TYR A 114 -6.61 1.62 1.59
CA TYR A 114 -6.74 0.79 2.78
C TYR A 114 -5.33 0.37 3.19
N ILE A 115 -4.92 0.75 4.39
CA ILE A 115 -3.53 0.65 4.82
C ILE A 115 -3.39 -0.32 5.99
N GLY A 116 -2.49 -1.29 5.84
CA GLY A 116 -2.04 -2.12 6.93
C GLY A 116 -2.78 -3.44 7.09
N ASN A 117 -2.39 -4.16 8.14
CA ASN A 117 -2.82 -5.53 8.35
C ASN A 117 -3.77 -5.71 9.54
N SER A 118 -4.37 -4.63 10.04
CA SER A 118 -5.34 -4.77 11.12
C SER A 118 -6.56 -5.56 10.64
N GLN A 119 -7.18 -6.29 11.56
CA GLN A 119 -8.36 -7.08 11.22
C GLN A 119 -9.48 -6.17 10.68
N LYS A 120 -9.61 -4.98 11.23
CA LYS A 120 -10.60 -4.01 10.76
C LYS A 120 -10.35 -3.65 9.30
N ASN A 121 -9.09 -3.34 8.95
CA ASN A 121 -8.76 -2.97 7.58
C ASN A 121 -8.99 -4.13 6.62
N VAL A 122 -8.57 -5.33 7.01
CA VAL A 122 -8.75 -6.53 6.18
C VAL A 122 -10.24 -6.80 5.94
N ASN A 123 -11.06 -6.66 6.97
CA ASN A 123 -12.50 -6.86 6.85
C ASN A 123 -13.14 -5.85 5.89
N GLU A 124 -12.69 -4.60 5.93
CA GLU A 124 -13.17 -3.58 5.00
C GLU A 124 -12.80 -3.92 3.55
N VAL A 125 -11.57 -4.38 3.33
CA VAL A 125 -11.11 -4.79 2.00
C VAL A 125 -11.95 -5.97 1.50
N ILE A 126 -12.16 -6.98 2.33
CA ILE A 126 -12.97 -8.13 1.97
C ILE A 126 -14.38 -7.68 1.56
N SER A 127 -14.95 -6.76 2.32
CA SER A 127 -16.30 -6.25 2.05
C SER A 127 -16.40 -5.58 0.69
N VAL A 128 -15.40 -4.79 0.29
CA VAL A 128 -15.45 -4.09 -0.99
C VAL A 128 -15.05 -4.96 -2.18
N LEU A 129 -14.40 -6.10 -1.94
CA LEU A 129 -14.03 -7.03 -3.02
C LEU A 129 -15.11 -8.07 -3.34
N LYS A 130 -16.10 -8.21 -2.50
CA LYS A 130 -17.18 -9.17 -2.73
C LYS A 130 -18.01 -8.89 -3.98
#